data_52e38cb4b817e6214498be630270765b
#
_entry.id   52e38cb4b817e6214498be630270765b
#
_cell.length_a   1.000
_cell.length_b   1.000
_cell.length_c   1.000
_cell.angle_alpha   90.00
_cell.angle_beta   90.00
_cell.angle_gamma   90.00
#
_symmetry.space_group_name_H-M   'P 1'
#
loop_
_entity.id
_entity.type
_entity.pdbx_description
1 polymer ?
#
loop_
_entity_poly.entity_id
_entity_poly.type
_entity_poly.pdbx_seq_one_letter_code
_entity_poly.pdbx_strand_id
1 'polypeptide(L)'
;MTDVNTADLPAEYRELQTVVREFANEVVDPVAYEHDRNHTFPYEVVAQMGEMGLFGLPFSEEYGGMGGDYLSLGIALEELAKVDQSVAITLEAGVGLGASPIYHFGNEEQKQKWLPDLTAGKALAGFGLTEPDAGSDAGATRTVAREDGGDFVINGSKQFITNSGTDITSLVTVTAVTGEKENGKKEISTIIVPADSEGFVAEPAYDKVGWNASDTHPLTFTDVRVPQENLLGTRGRGFANFLSTLAEGRVAIAALATGAAQGCVDESVKYAKERHSMGRAIAEYQAISFKIARMEARAHAARMAWYDAAAKMVKGKEFRREAYIAKLISSEAAMDNARDATQIHGGYGFMNEYRVSRHYRDSKILEIGEGTTEVQLMLIARGLGL
;
A
#
# COMPACT_ATOMS: atom_id res chain seq x y z
N MET A 1 23.76 7.37 12.79
CA MET A 1 22.71 7.48 13.83
C MET A 1 22.45 6.10 14.34
N THR A 2 22.49 5.88 15.65
CA THR A 2 22.07 4.60 16.22
C THR A 2 20.57 4.51 16.10
N ASP A 3 20.10 3.55 15.31
CA ASP A 3 18.69 3.21 15.15
C ASP A 3 18.18 2.66 16.49
N VAL A 4 17.58 3.52 17.29
CA VAL A 4 17.20 3.24 18.70
C VAL A 4 16.12 2.14 18.80
N ASN A 5 15.44 1.82 17.69
CA ASN A 5 14.29 0.91 17.68
C ASN A 5 14.55 -0.48 17.11
N THR A 6 15.74 -0.74 16.55
CA THR A 6 16.08 -2.06 16.00
C THR A 6 16.76 -2.97 17.02
N ALA A 7 17.19 -2.45 18.18
CA ALA A 7 17.91 -3.20 19.20
C ALA A 7 17.10 -4.38 19.77
N ASP A 8 15.77 -4.27 19.78
CA ASP A 8 14.86 -5.27 20.35
C ASP A 8 14.21 -6.21 19.33
N LEU A 9 14.43 -5.98 18.01
CA LEU A 9 13.93 -6.89 16.99
C LEU A 9 14.79 -8.17 16.94
N PRO A 10 14.22 -9.36 16.71
CA PRO A 10 14.93 -10.57 16.38
C PRO A 10 15.94 -10.37 15.25
N ALA A 11 17.00 -11.17 15.23
CA ALA A 11 18.12 -10.99 14.30
C ALA A 11 17.67 -11.01 12.82
N GLU A 12 16.74 -11.89 12.49
CA GLU A 12 16.17 -12.04 11.14
C GLU A 12 15.50 -10.77 10.62
N TYR A 13 14.72 -10.07 11.44
CA TYR A 13 14.09 -8.81 11.04
C TYR A 13 15.10 -7.67 10.91
N ARG A 14 16.16 -7.66 11.72
CA ARG A 14 17.25 -6.67 11.59
C ARG A 14 18.05 -6.87 10.31
N GLU A 15 18.30 -8.13 9.95
CA GLU A 15 18.98 -8.49 8.71
C GLU A 15 18.13 -8.05 7.49
N LEU A 16 16.85 -8.42 7.47
CA LEU A 16 15.91 -7.96 6.44
C LEU A 16 15.89 -6.44 6.34
N GLN A 17 15.79 -5.73 7.47
CA GLN A 17 15.81 -4.28 7.50
C GLN A 17 17.06 -3.71 6.87
N THR A 18 18.23 -4.29 7.15
CA THR A 18 19.51 -3.85 6.60
C THR A 18 19.56 -4.05 5.08
N VAL A 19 19.20 -5.24 4.62
CA VAL A 19 19.21 -5.59 3.19
C VAL A 19 18.25 -4.71 2.39
N VAL A 20 17.02 -4.50 2.89
CA VAL A 20 16.06 -3.64 2.20
C VAL A 20 16.49 -2.17 2.23
N ARG A 21 17.11 -1.70 3.30
CA ARG A 21 17.67 -0.33 3.39
C ARG A 21 18.77 -0.12 2.37
N GLU A 22 19.69 -1.07 2.24
CA GLU A 22 20.76 -1.03 1.22
C GLU A 22 20.15 -0.99 -0.18
N PHE A 23 19.22 -1.88 -0.49
CA PHE A 23 18.50 -1.89 -1.75
C PHE A 23 17.79 -0.56 -2.04
N ALA A 24 17.08 -0.02 -1.06
CA ALA A 24 16.38 1.27 -1.23
C ALA A 24 17.34 2.42 -1.57
N ASN A 25 18.52 2.48 -0.93
CA ASN A 25 19.49 3.54 -1.17
C ASN A 25 20.34 3.33 -2.43
N GLU A 26 20.67 2.10 -2.78
CA GLU A 26 21.61 1.81 -3.87
C GLU A 26 20.92 1.56 -5.21
N VAL A 27 19.66 1.07 -5.18
CA VAL A 27 18.90 0.71 -6.38
C VAL A 27 17.73 1.64 -6.62
N VAL A 28 16.91 1.91 -5.59
CA VAL A 28 15.69 2.72 -5.75
C VAL A 28 16.02 4.22 -5.87
N ASP A 29 16.80 4.76 -4.94
CA ASP A 29 17.09 6.20 -4.88
C ASP A 29 17.68 6.79 -6.17
N PRO A 30 18.65 6.15 -6.83
CA PRO A 30 19.24 6.69 -8.05
C PRO A 30 18.27 6.91 -9.21
N VAL A 31 17.17 6.14 -9.26
CA VAL A 31 16.20 6.18 -10.37
C VAL A 31 14.87 6.83 -10.00
N ALA A 32 14.58 6.99 -8.71
CA ALA A 32 13.29 7.44 -8.20
C ALA A 32 12.86 8.82 -8.74
N TYR A 33 13.81 9.77 -8.86
CA TYR A 33 13.50 11.10 -9.40
C TYR A 33 13.05 11.06 -10.86
N GLU A 34 13.72 10.27 -11.70
CA GLU A 34 13.39 10.18 -13.13
C GLU A 34 12.04 9.47 -13.34
N HIS A 35 11.76 8.41 -12.59
CA HIS A 35 10.46 7.74 -12.65
C HIS A 35 9.31 8.63 -12.17
N ASP A 36 9.48 9.36 -11.05
CA ASP A 36 8.50 10.33 -10.56
C ASP A 36 8.25 11.44 -11.60
N ARG A 37 9.32 12.01 -12.17
CA ARG A 37 9.23 13.10 -13.14
C ARG A 37 8.56 12.69 -14.45
N ASN A 38 8.86 11.49 -14.94
CA ASN A 38 8.39 11.01 -16.23
C ASN A 38 7.09 10.21 -16.12
N HIS A 39 6.56 10.01 -14.91
CA HIS A 39 5.37 9.18 -14.63
C HIS A 39 5.52 7.77 -15.23
N THR A 40 6.68 7.13 -15.01
CA THR A 40 7.00 5.81 -15.55
C THR A 40 7.10 4.76 -14.46
N PHE A 41 6.55 3.58 -14.73
CA PHE A 41 6.62 2.45 -13.79
C PHE A 41 8.04 1.84 -13.78
N PRO A 42 8.64 1.59 -12.60
CA PRO A 42 10.03 1.16 -12.47
C PRO A 42 10.18 -0.37 -12.58
N TYR A 43 9.94 -0.94 -13.76
CA TYR A 43 9.95 -2.40 -14.00
C TYR A 43 11.21 -3.10 -13.50
N GLU A 44 12.39 -2.49 -13.69
CA GLU A 44 13.67 -3.07 -13.28
C GLU A 44 13.81 -3.15 -11.75
N VAL A 45 13.31 -2.13 -11.04
CA VAL A 45 13.28 -2.13 -9.56
C VAL A 45 12.32 -3.20 -9.06
N VAL A 46 11.13 -3.31 -9.66
CA VAL A 46 10.11 -4.30 -9.31
C VAL A 46 10.62 -5.73 -9.55
N ALA A 47 11.31 -5.97 -10.65
CA ALA A 47 11.92 -7.26 -10.92
C ALA A 47 12.96 -7.65 -9.87
N GLN A 48 13.84 -6.72 -9.47
CA GLN A 48 14.82 -6.96 -8.40
C GLN A 48 14.16 -7.18 -7.04
N MET A 49 13.06 -6.48 -6.73
CA MET A 49 12.25 -6.76 -5.52
C MET A 49 11.70 -8.19 -5.54
N GLY A 50 11.29 -8.69 -6.72
CA GLY A 50 10.88 -10.07 -6.92
C GLY A 50 12.02 -11.06 -6.67
N GLU A 51 13.20 -10.81 -7.23
CA GLU A 51 14.42 -11.64 -7.01
C GLU A 51 14.82 -11.69 -5.54
N MET A 52 14.62 -10.61 -4.79
CA MET A 52 14.84 -10.55 -3.33
C MET A 52 13.74 -11.27 -2.53
N GLY A 53 12.67 -11.74 -3.16
CA GLY A 53 11.54 -12.39 -2.50
C GLY A 53 10.61 -11.45 -1.74
N LEU A 54 10.67 -10.12 -1.96
CA LEU A 54 9.89 -9.14 -1.19
C LEU A 54 8.38 -9.33 -1.38
N PHE A 55 7.93 -9.70 -2.58
CA PHE A 55 6.51 -10.00 -2.85
C PHE A 55 6.02 -11.28 -2.17
N GLY A 56 6.93 -12.17 -1.80
CA GLY A 56 6.65 -13.43 -1.11
C GLY A 56 6.69 -13.36 0.41
N LEU A 57 7.11 -12.23 1.02
CA LEU A 57 7.45 -12.14 2.44
C LEU A 57 6.44 -12.80 3.39
N PRO A 58 5.11 -12.52 3.36
CA PRO A 58 4.17 -13.07 4.35
C PRO A 58 3.56 -14.41 3.93
N PHE A 59 3.92 -14.96 2.76
CA PHE A 59 3.26 -16.14 2.23
C PHE A 59 4.05 -17.43 2.46
N SER A 60 3.32 -18.56 2.48
CA SER A 60 3.91 -19.89 2.62
C SER A 60 4.84 -20.23 1.44
N GLU A 61 5.93 -20.95 1.73
CA GLU A 61 6.85 -21.51 0.72
C GLU A 61 6.15 -22.42 -0.29
N GLU A 62 5.02 -23.04 0.10
CA GLU A 62 4.19 -23.89 -0.77
C GLU A 62 3.71 -23.15 -2.04
N TYR A 63 3.54 -21.83 -1.94
CA TYR A 63 3.10 -20.97 -3.05
C TYR A 63 4.22 -20.03 -3.53
N GLY A 64 5.48 -20.37 -3.28
CA GLY A 64 6.64 -19.57 -3.64
C GLY A 64 6.93 -18.39 -2.72
N GLY A 65 6.30 -18.32 -1.56
CA GLY A 65 6.55 -17.30 -0.54
C GLY A 65 7.81 -17.56 0.27
N MET A 66 8.14 -16.65 1.17
CA MET A 66 9.32 -16.67 2.03
C MET A 66 9.06 -17.29 3.42
N GLY A 67 7.79 -17.67 3.71
CA GLY A 67 7.41 -18.24 5.02
C GLY A 67 7.50 -17.27 6.19
N GLY A 68 7.61 -15.96 5.91
CA GLY A 68 7.65 -14.91 6.93
C GLY A 68 6.26 -14.48 7.40
N ASP A 69 6.11 -13.20 7.71
CA ASP A 69 4.88 -12.64 8.26
C ASP A 69 4.66 -11.17 7.85
N TYR A 70 3.57 -10.57 8.31
CA TYR A 70 3.25 -9.17 8.05
C TYR A 70 4.17 -8.15 8.75
N LEU A 71 4.90 -8.55 9.80
CA LEU A 71 5.92 -7.70 10.40
C LEU A 71 7.11 -7.56 9.45
N SER A 72 7.51 -8.67 8.79
CA SER A 72 8.55 -8.67 7.74
C SER A 72 8.16 -7.73 6.58
N LEU A 73 6.92 -7.83 6.10
CA LEU A 73 6.40 -6.93 5.07
C LEU A 73 6.44 -5.47 5.53
N GLY A 74 5.95 -5.19 6.74
CA GLY A 74 5.95 -3.83 7.29
C GLY A 74 7.35 -3.22 7.41
N ILE A 75 8.35 -4.00 7.81
CA ILE A 75 9.77 -3.58 7.86
C ILE A 75 10.27 -3.23 6.45
N ALA A 76 9.99 -4.07 5.46
CA ALA A 76 10.39 -3.80 4.09
C ALA A 76 9.73 -2.52 3.55
N LEU A 77 8.43 -2.34 3.79
CA LEU A 77 7.68 -1.14 3.38
C LEU A 77 8.21 0.13 4.06
N GLU A 78 8.54 0.07 5.36
CA GLU A 78 9.11 1.21 6.08
C GLU A 78 10.46 1.63 5.48
N GLU A 79 11.36 0.68 5.18
CA GLU A 79 12.67 1.00 4.62
C GLU A 79 12.58 1.53 3.18
N LEU A 80 11.74 0.94 2.32
CA LEU A 80 11.50 1.43 0.96
C LEU A 80 10.91 2.85 0.97
N ALA A 81 9.89 3.10 1.80
CA ALA A 81 9.17 4.36 1.84
C ALA A 81 10.00 5.53 2.42
N LYS A 82 11.10 5.29 3.13
CA LYS A 82 12.08 6.32 3.50
C LYS A 82 12.68 6.98 2.26
N VAL A 83 12.75 6.25 1.17
CA VAL A 83 13.38 6.65 -0.09
C VAL A 83 12.33 6.99 -1.14
N ASP A 84 11.39 6.07 -1.40
CA ASP A 84 10.35 6.25 -2.42
C ASP A 84 9.05 5.56 -2.05
N GLN A 85 7.98 6.35 -1.94
CA GLN A 85 6.64 5.84 -1.61
C GLN A 85 5.98 5.12 -2.78
N SER A 86 6.32 5.45 -4.04
CA SER A 86 5.75 4.79 -5.22
C SER A 86 6.20 3.33 -5.34
N VAL A 87 7.47 3.07 -5.06
CA VAL A 87 8.00 1.69 -5.01
C VAL A 87 7.41 0.92 -3.83
N ALA A 88 7.31 1.58 -2.67
CA ALA A 88 6.74 0.96 -1.48
C ALA A 88 5.26 0.59 -1.66
N ILE A 89 4.44 1.46 -2.28
CA ILE A 89 3.02 1.15 -2.53
C ILE A 89 2.85 0.08 -3.62
N THR A 90 3.75 -0.01 -4.58
CA THR A 90 3.73 -1.10 -5.57
C THR A 90 3.91 -2.46 -4.90
N LEU A 91 4.83 -2.55 -3.92
CA LEU A 91 5.01 -3.76 -3.10
C LEU A 91 3.78 -4.02 -2.22
N GLU A 92 3.32 -3.01 -1.48
CA GLU A 92 2.15 -3.13 -0.60
C GLU A 92 0.92 -3.62 -1.35
N ALA A 93 0.58 -2.95 -2.46
CA ALA A 93 -0.57 -3.33 -3.28
C ALA A 93 -0.39 -4.71 -3.93
N GLY A 94 0.82 -5.07 -4.34
CA GLY A 94 1.10 -6.40 -4.89
C GLY A 94 0.89 -7.52 -3.87
N VAL A 95 1.35 -7.32 -2.64
CA VAL A 95 1.24 -8.30 -1.54
C VAL A 95 -0.11 -8.21 -0.85
N GLY A 96 -0.41 -7.04 -0.26
CA GLY A 96 -1.56 -6.85 0.63
C GLY A 96 -2.90 -6.89 -0.09
N LEU A 97 -2.98 -6.32 -1.27
CA LEU A 97 -4.22 -6.20 -2.03
C LEU A 97 -4.30 -7.18 -3.20
N GLY A 98 -3.19 -7.49 -3.85
CA GLY A 98 -3.14 -8.37 -5.01
C GLY A 98 -3.15 -9.86 -4.63
N ALA A 99 -2.13 -10.32 -3.92
CA ALA A 99 -1.93 -11.73 -3.58
C ALA A 99 -2.74 -12.18 -2.36
N SER A 100 -2.85 -11.35 -1.29
CA SER A 100 -3.52 -11.73 -0.04
C SER A 100 -4.97 -12.20 -0.19
N PRO A 101 -5.85 -11.60 -1.03
CA PRO A 101 -7.19 -12.12 -1.22
C PRO A 101 -7.22 -13.55 -1.75
N ILE A 102 -6.33 -13.89 -2.67
CA ILE A 102 -6.23 -15.24 -3.22
C ILE A 102 -5.66 -16.19 -2.18
N TYR A 103 -4.64 -15.77 -1.43
CA TYR A 103 -4.04 -16.58 -0.36
C TYR A 103 -5.04 -16.94 0.74
N HIS A 104 -5.85 -15.98 1.19
CA HIS A 104 -6.79 -16.18 2.29
C HIS A 104 -8.11 -16.86 1.87
N PHE A 105 -8.60 -16.57 0.67
CA PHE A 105 -9.96 -16.96 0.26
C PHE A 105 -10.00 -17.89 -0.94
N GLY A 106 -8.91 -18.07 -1.66
CA GLY A 106 -8.80 -18.95 -2.81
C GLY A 106 -8.90 -20.43 -2.41
N ASN A 107 -9.48 -21.24 -3.28
CA ASN A 107 -9.33 -22.70 -3.22
C ASN A 107 -7.90 -23.08 -3.67
N GLU A 108 -7.57 -24.37 -3.53
CA GLU A 108 -6.20 -24.83 -3.82
C GLU A 108 -5.80 -24.61 -5.28
N GLU A 109 -6.73 -24.85 -6.22
CA GLU A 109 -6.48 -24.64 -7.64
C GLU A 109 -6.20 -23.17 -7.98
N GLN A 110 -6.95 -22.23 -7.37
CA GLN A 110 -6.73 -20.81 -7.53
C GLN A 110 -5.39 -20.37 -6.95
N LYS A 111 -5.02 -20.88 -5.77
CA LYS A 111 -3.75 -20.57 -5.12
C LYS A 111 -2.56 -21.06 -5.97
N GLN A 112 -2.58 -22.32 -6.39
CA GLN A 112 -1.54 -22.91 -7.22
C GLN A 112 -1.42 -22.24 -8.60
N LYS A 113 -2.52 -21.76 -9.15
CA LYS A 113 -2.54 -21.07 -10.44
C LYS A 113 -1.93 -19.67 -10.38
N TRP A 114 -2.26 -18.90 -9.34
CA TRP A 114 -2.00 -17.46 -9.34
C TRP A 114 -0.88 -17.02 -8.40
N LEU A 115 -0.72 -17.65 -7.23
CA LEU A 115 0.21 -17.16 -6.22
C LEU A 115 1.68 -17.27 -6.63
N PRO A 116 2.17 -18.35 -7.29
CA PRO A 116 3.60 -18.48 -7.57
C PRO A 116 4.19 -17.30 -8.34
N ASP A 117 3.51 -16.79 -9.36
CA ASP A 117 4.00 -15.64 -10.13
C ASP A 117 3.83 -14.32 -9.37
N LEU A 118 2.78 -14.17 -8.57
CA LEU A 118 2.55 -13.00 -7.71
C LEU A 118 3.58 -12.91 -6.59
N THR A 119 3.88 -14.01 -5.91
CA THR A 119 4.86 -14.06 -4.81
C THR A 119 6.31 -13.91 -5.30
N ALA A 120 6.57 -14.31 -6.55
CA ALA A 120 7.86 -14.09 -7.20
C ALA A 120 8.02 -12.68 -7.80
N GLY A 121 7.00 -11.82 -7.74
CA GLY A 121 7.03 -10.50 -8.38
C GLY A 121 7.09 -10.53 -9.91
N LYS A 122 6.85 -11.69 -10.54
CA LYS A 122 6.78 -11.86 -11.99
C LYS A 122 5.46 -11.33 -12.56
N ALA A 123 4.44 -11.30 -11.72
CA ALA A 123 3.13 -10.75 -12.04
C ALA A 123 2.64 -9.86 -10.91
N LEU A 124 1.75 -8.92 -11.25
CA LEU A 124 1.03 -8.08 -10.30
C LEU A 124 -0.48 -8.31 -10.41
N ALA A 125 -1.20 -7.96 -9.36
CA ALA A 125 -2.66 -8.06 -9.33
C ALA A 125 -3.29 -6.79 -8.75
N GLY A 126 -4.43 -6.39 -9.31
CA GLY A 126 -5.23 -5.26 -8.83
C GLY A 126 -6.34 -5.68 -7.87
N PHE A 127 -6.81 -4.72 -7.05
CA PHE A 127 -7.88 -4.88 -6.05
C PHE A 127 -9.07 -3.98 -6.38
N GLY A 128 -10.02 -4.50 -7.14
CA GLY A 128 -11.16 -3.77 -7.70
C GLY A 128 -12.32 -3.63 -6.70
N LEU A 129 -12.19 -2.75 -5.72
CA LEU A 129 -13.25 -2.42 -4.76
C LEU A 129 -13.95 -1.11 -5.12
N THR A 130 -13.20 0.00 -5.16
CA THR A 130 -13.72 1.36 -5.33
C THR A 130 -14.36 1.58 -6.69
N GLU A 131 -15.50 2.24 -6.72
CA GLU A 131 -16.23 2.66 -7.92
C GLU A 131 -16.41 4.18 -7.96
N PRO A 132 -16.78 4.77 -9.13
CA PRO A 132 -16.99 6.21 -9.25
C PRO A 132 -17.89 6.80 -8.16
N ASP A 133 -18.96 6.08 -7.78
CA ASP A 133 -19.96 6.53 -6.80
C ASP A 133 -19.86 5.80 -5.45
N ALA A 134 -18.86 4.95 -5.26
CA ALA A 134 -18.71 4.09 -4.07
C ALA A 134 -17.26 4.00 -3.60
N GLY A 135 -16.77 5.05 -2.91
CA GLY A 135 -15.49 5.11 -2.23
C GLY A 135 -15.61 4.67 -0.77
N SER A 136 -15.78 5.62 0.16
CA SER A 136 -15.95 5.32 1.60
C SER A 136 -17.20 4.47 1.89
N ASP A 137 -18.27 4.60 1.09
CA ASP A 137 -19.41 3.68 1.08
C ASP A 137 -19.19 2.54 0.08
N ALA A 138 -18.17 1.72 0.33
CA ALA A 138 -17.78 0.62 -0.57
C ALA A 138 -18.88 -0.46 -0.72
N GLY A 139 -19.85 -0.52 0.19
CA GLY A 139 -21.04 -1.39 0.08
C GLY A 139 -22.04 -0.96 -1.00
N ALA A 140 -21.94 0.28 -1.50
CA ALA A 140 -22.80 0.79 -2.56
C ALA A 140 -22.43 0.27 -3.97
N THR A 141 -21.46 -0.66 -4.10
CA THR A 141 -21.03 -1.31 -5.36
C THR A 141 -22.18 -1.46 -6.37
N ARG A 142 -21.91 -1.08 -7.64
CA ARG A 142 -22.85 -1.16 -8.77
C ARG A 142 -22.41 -2.12 -9.87
N THR A 143 -21.12 -2.48 -9.92
CA THR A 143 -20.62 -3.52 -10.82
C THR A 143 -21.43 -4.78 -10.59
N VAL A 144 -21.92 -5.41 -11.66
CA VAL A 144 -22.76 -6.61 -11.60
C VAL A 144 -22.03 -7.76 -12.27
N ALA A 145 -22.28 -8.98 -11.76
CA ALA A 145 -21.84 -10.21 -12.38
C ALA A 145 -23.04 -11.16 -12.46
N ARG A 146 -23.52 -11.40 -13.68
CA ARG A 146 -24.67 -12.28 -13.94
C ARG A 146 -24.17 -13.64 -14.36
N GLU A 147 -24.82 -14.68 -13.88
CA GLU A 147 -24.57 -16.04 -14.35
C GLU A 147 -25.20 -16.25 -15.74
N ASP A 148 -24.40 -16.80 -16.66
CA ASP A 148 -24.84 -17.17 -18.00
C ASP A 148 -24.01 -18.36 -18.51
N GLY A 149 -24.65 -19.52 -18.67
CA GLY A 149 -24.09 -20.72 -19.30
C GLY A 149 -22.86 -21.33 -18.59
N GLY A 150 -22.72 -21.13 -17.28
CA GLY A 150 -21.57 -21.60 -16.49
C GLY A 150 -20.49 -20.56 -16.27
N ASP A 151 -20.68 -19.34 -16.81
CA ASP A 151 -19.81 -18.20 -16.63
C ASP A 151 -20.46 -17.13 -15.76
N PHE A 152 -19.63 -16.19 -15.26
CA PHE A 152 -20.06 -14.85 -14.88
C PHE A 152 -19.85 -13.89 -16.06
N VAL A 153 -20.87 -13.05 -16.32
CA VAL A 153 -20.77 -11.92 -17.24
C VAL A 153 -20.75 -10.64 -16.42
N ILE A 154 -19.59 -9.95 -16.45
CA ILE A 154 -19.31 -8.80 -15.60
C ILE A 154 -19.48 -7.51 -16.38
N ASN A 155 -20.26 -6.57 -15.82
CA ASN A 155 -20.46 -5.23 -16.34
C ASN A 155 -20.31 -4.20 -15.23
N GLY A 156 -19.54 -3.13 -15.46
CA GLY A 156 -19.32 -2.07 -14.50
C GLY A 156 -17.99 -1.36 -14.66
N SER A 157 -17.57 -0.67 -13.60
CA SER A 157 -16.30 0.04 -13.59
C SER A 157 -15.71 0.08 -12.19
N LYS A 158 -14.37 0.19 -12.12
CA LYS A 158 -13.63 0.40 -10.87
C LYS A 158 -12.71 1.60 -11.01
N GLN A 159 -12.35 2.24 -9.90
CA GLN A 159 -11.50 3.43 -9.91
C GLN A 159 -10.36 3.35 -8.92
N PHE A 160 -9.26 4.03 -9.26
CA PHE A 160 -8.06 4.16 -8.44
C PHE A 160 -7.39 2.81 -8.14
N ILE A 161 -7.34 1.92 -9.14
CA ILE A 161 -6.83 0.56 -8.95
C ILE A 161 -5.33 0.51 -9.25
N THR A 162 -4.54 0.29 -8.21
CA THR A 162 -3.09 0.15 -8.27
C THR A 162 -2.71 -1.20 -8.90
N ASN A 163 -1.56 -1.25 -9.60
CA ASN A 163 -1.01 -2.45 -10.24
C ASN A 163 -1.94 -3.11 -11.26
N SER A 164 -2.81 -2.33 -11.91
CA SER A 164 -3.87 -2.88 -12.78
C SER A 164 -3.68 -2.62 -14.28
N GLY A 165 -2.67 -1.85 -14.67
CA GLY A 165 -2.41 -1.51 -16.07
C GLY A 165 -0.95 -1.69 -16.49
N THR A 166 -0.11 -2.35 -15.68
CA THR A 166 1.29 -2.65 -16.02
C THR A 166 1.38 -3.81 -17.02
N ASP A 167 2.52 -3.91 -17.73
CA ASP A 167 2.80 -5.02 -18.65
C ASP A 167 2.87 -6.39 -17.95
N ILE A 168 3.02 -6.39 -16.61
CA ILE A 168 3.07 -7.59 -15.78
C ILE A 168 1.80 -7.79 -14.93
N THR A 169 0.74 -7.00 -15.15
CA THR A 169 -0.56 -7.23 -14.51
C THR A 169 -1.18 -8.52 -15.04
N SER A 170 -1.45 -9.49 -14.18
CA SER A 170 -2.01 -10.78 -14.58
C SER A 170 -3.51 -10.91 -14.32
N LEU A 171 -4.02 -10.21 -13.30
CA LEU A 171 -5.42 -10.27 -12.92
C LEU A 171 -5.86 -9.07 -12.08
N VAL A 172 -7.17 -8.94 -11.93
CA VAL A 172 -7.79 -8.07 -10.92
C VAL A 172 -8.84 -8.87 -10.14
N THR A 173 -8.82 -8.78 -8.81
CA THR A 173 -9.94 -9.27 -7.99
C THR A 173 -11.01 -8.18 -7.92
N VAL A 174 -12.27 -8.52 -8.23
CA VAL A 174 -13.34 -7.53 -8.41
C VAL A 174 -14.53 -7.85 -7.51
N THR A 175 -14.98 -6.89 -6.70
CA THR A 175 -16.29 -7.01 -6.04
C THR A 175 -17.40 -6.69 -7.03
N ALA A 176 -18.39 -7.59 -7.12
CA ALA A 176 -19.57 -7.43 -7.99
C ALA A 176 -20.83 -7.92 -7.30
N VAL A 177 -21.97 -7.34 -7.69
CA VAL A 177 -23.30 -7.80 -7.26
C VAL A 177 -23.64 -9.05 -8.07
N THR A 178 -23.76 -10.18 -7.38
CA THR A 178 -24.10 -11.49 -7.97
C THR A 178 -25.57 -11.88 -7.76
N GLY A 179 -26.32 -11.10 -6.98
CA GLY A 179 -27.71 -11.35 -6.69
C GLY A 179 -28.26 -10.47 -5.58
N GLU A 180 -29.36 -10.91 -5.00
CA GLU A 180 -30.01 -10.29 -3.86
C GLU A 180 -30.19 -11.32 -2.74
N LYS A 181 -29.93 -10.92 -1.50
CA LYS A 181 -30.13 -11.75 -0.30
C LYS A 181 -31.60 -11.74 0.10
N GLU A 182 -32.04 -12.73 0.89
CA GLU A 182 -33.42 -12.84 1.40
C GLU A 182 -33.93 -11.56 2.12
N ASN A 183 -33.01 -10.77 2.69
CA ASN A 183 -33.34 -9.51 3.38
C ASN A 183 -33.34 -8.29 2.45
N GLY A 184 -33.33 -8.47 1.14
CA GLY A 184 -33.35 -7.38 0.14
C GLY A 184 -32.01 -6.65 -0.03
N LYS A 185 -30.93 -7.08 0.63
CA LYS A 185 -29.59 -6.50 0.46
C LYS A 185 -28.86 -7.13 -0.72
N LYS A 186 -28.00 -6.34 -1.37
CA LYS A 186 -27.12 -6.83 -2.43
C LYS A 186 -26.31 -8.05 -1.96
N GLU A 187 -26.28 -9.09 -2.76
CA GLU A 187 -25.32 -10.18 -2.64
C GLU A 187 -24.06 -9.76 -3.38
N ILE A 188 -22.98 -9.47 -2.66
CA ILE A 188 -21.70 -9.02 -3.23
C ILE A 188 -20.70 -10.16 -3.09
N SER A 189 -20.16 -10.60 -4.23
CA SER A 189 -19.12 -11.62 -4.33
C SER A 189 -17.82 -11.02 -4.85
N THR A 190 -16.71 -11.75 -4.70
CA THR A 190 -15.43 -11.43 -5.31
C THR A 190 -15.17 -12.38 -6.46
N ILE A 191 -14.70 -11.84 -7.60
CA ILE A 191 -14.43 -12.62 -8.81
C ILE A 191 -13.01 -12.29 -9.27
N ILE A 192 -12.22 -13.30 -9.62
CA ILE A 192 -10.92 -13.16 -10.25
C ILE A 192 -11.14 -12.91 -11.75
N VAL A 193 -10.69 -11.77 -12.25
CA VAL A 193 -10.74 -11.41 -13.66
C VAL A 193 -9.31 -11.39 -14.19
N PRO A 194 -8.91 -12.34 -15.06
CA PRO A 194 -7.63 -12.28 -15.78
C PRO A 194 -7.50 -11.00 -16.60
N ALA A 195 -6.30 -10.45 -16.67
CA ALA A 195 -6.07 -9.17 -17.36
C ALA A 195 -6.25 -9.24 -18.89
N ASP A 196 -6.17 -10.44 -19.46
CA ASP A 196 -6.38 -10.72 -20.89
C ASP A 196 -7.84 -11.06 -21.24
N SER A 197 -8.79 -10.92 -20.28
CA SER A 197 -10.20 -11.19 -20.53
C SER A 197 -10.80 -10.23 -21.54
N GLU A 198 -11.49 -10.73 -22.57
CA GLU A 198 -12.21 -9.90 -23.54
C GLU A 198 -13.24 -9.00 -22.84
N GLY A 199 -13.25 -7.71 -23.20
CA GLY A 199 -14.12 -6.70 -22.59
C GLY A 199 -13.59 -6.07 -21.28
N PHE A 200 -12.45 -6.56 -20.74
CA PHE A 200 -11.73 -5.88 -19.67
C PHE A 200 -10.79 -4.84 -20.24
N VAL A 201 -10.84 -3.62 -19.72
CA VAL A 201 -9.97 -2.52 -20.14
C VAL A 201 -9.43 -1.80 -18.91
N ALA A 202 -8.11 -1.75 -18.77
CA ALA A 202 -7.44 -0.75 -17.95
C ALA A 202 -7.39 0.54 -18.77
N GLU A 203 -8.17 1.55 -18.37
CA GLU A 203 -8.21 2.85 -19.04
C GLU A 203 -6.87 3.58 -18.85
N PRO A 204 -6.60 4.69 -19.56
CA PRO A 204 -5.36 5.45 -19.36
C PRO A 204 -5.09 5.78 -17.89
N ALA A 205 -3.82 5.67 -17.47
CA ALA A 205 -3.41 5.96 -16.10
C ALA A 205 -3.80 7.37 -15.66
N TYR A 206 -4.08 7.54 -14.38
CA TYR A 206 -4.36 8.86 -13.81
C TYR A 206 -3.12 9.76 -13.81
N ASP A 207 -3.32 11.03 -14.10
CA ASP A 207 -2.38 12.11 -13.77
C ASP A 207 -2.57 12.47 -12.29
N LYS A 208 -1.59 12.13 -11.46
CA LYS A 208 -1.69 12.18 -10.00
C LYS A 208 -0.82 13.30 -9.42
N VAL A 209 -1.19 13.78 -8.23
CA VAL A 209 -0.37 14.72 -7.45
C VAL A 209 0.95 14.08 -6.99
N GLY A 210 0.90 12.80 -6.63
CA GLY A 210 2.02 12.01 -6.14
C GLY A 210 1.88 10.53 -6.47
N TRP A 211 2.81 9.71 -5.99
CA TRP A 211 2.96 8.30 -6.38
C TRP A 211 3.04 8.14 -7.90
N ASN A 212 3.75 9.06 -8.55
CA ASN A 212 3.78 9.12 -10.02
C ASN A 212 4.46 7.92 -10.67
N ALA A 213 5.39 7.27 -9.95
CA ALA A 213 6.03 6.04 -10.41
C ALA A 213 5.24 4.76 -10.05
N SER A 214 4.07 4.89 -9.41
CA SER A 214 3.14 3.79 -9.17
C SER A 214 2.04 3.78 -10.21
N ASP A 215 1.70 2.60 -10.70
CA ASP A 215 0.61 2.38 -11.66
C ASP A 215 -0.76 2.51 -10.99
N THR A 216 -1.69 3.26 -11.60
CA THR A 216 -3.04 3.43 -11.07
C THR A 216 -4.02 3.77 -12.20
N HIS A 217 -5.03 2.94 -12.41
CA HIS A 217 -5.99 3.07 -13.51
C HIS A 217 -7.45 3.05 -13.08
N PRO A 218 -8.35 3.67 -13.85
CA PRO A 218 -9.74 3.29 -13.90
C PRO A 218 -9.88 1.99 -14.71
N LEU A 219 -10.83 1.14 -14.31
CA LEU A 219 -11.10 -0.13 -15.00
C LEU A 219 -12.53 -0.15 -15.52
N THR A 220 -12.70 -0.64 -16.74
CA THR A 220 -14.00 -0.84 -17.39
C THR A 220 -14.21 -2.32 -17.72
N PHE A 221 -15.41 -2.80 -17.42
CA PHE A 221 -15.85 -4.18 -17.70
C PHE A 221 -17.09 -4.11 -18.59
N THR A 222 -17.00 -4.62 -19.82
CA THR A 222 -18.09 -4.68 -20.79
C THR A 222 -18.28 -6.12 -21.23
N ASP A 223 -19.33 -6.75 -20.71
CA ASP A 223 -19.65 -8.17 -20.96
C ASP A 223 -18.47 -9.12 -20.74
N VAL A 224 -17.60 -8.83 -19.77
CA VAL A 224 -16.44 -9.66 -19.46
C VAL A 224 -16.89 -11.01 -18.96
N ARG A 225 -16.53 -12.07 -19.70
CA ARG A 225 -16.85 -13.46 -19.37
C ARG A 225 -15.70 -14.13 -18.66
N VAL A 226 -15.99 -14.68 -17.49
CA VAL A 226 -15.06 -15.53 -16.73
C VAL A 226 -15.80 -16.76 -16.18
N PRO A 227 -15.12 -17.93 -16.12
CA PRO A 227 -15.72 -19.15 -15.56
C PRO A 227 -16.20 -18.96 -14.12
N GLN A 228 -17.23 -19.72 -13.70
CA GLN A 228 -17.71 -19.66 -12.32
C GLN A 228 -16.66 -20.10 -11.29
N GLU A 229 -15.65 -20.88 -11.69
CA GLU A 229 -14.49 -21.27 -10.90
C GLU A 229 -13.62 -20.07 -10.49
N ASN A 230 -13.79 -18.92 -11.14
CA ASN A 230 -13.12 -17.66 -10.76
C ASN A 230 -13.80 -16.96 -9.57
N LEU A 231 -14.91 -17.50 -9.04
CA LEU A 231 -15.48 -17.02 -7.77
C LEU A 231 -14.45 -17.20 -6.65
N LEU A 232 -14.02 -16.11 -6.03
CA LEU A 232 -13.05 -16.12 -4.94
C LEU A 232 -13.75 -16.23 -3.59
N GLY A 233 -13.54 -17.34 -2.92
CA GLY A 233 -14.18 -17.65 -1.64
C GLY A 233 -15.66 -18.02 -1.79
N THR A 234 -16.48 -17.64 -0.82
CA THR A 234 -17.90 -17.99 -0.77
C THR A 234 -18.76 -16.90 -1.41
N ARG A 235 -19.71 -17.27 -2.25
CA ARG A 235 -20.70 -16.37 -2.85
C ARG A 235 -21.40 -15.51 -1.78
N GLY A 236 -21.57 -14.23 -2.04
CA GLY A 236 -22.20 -13.28 -1.12
C GLY A 236 -21.33 -12.85 0.08
N ARG A 237 -20.08 -13.33 0.16
CA ARG A 237 -19.11 -12.95 1.20
C ARG A 237 -18.04 -11.99 0.71
N GLY A 238 -18.02 -11.62 -0.57
CA GLY A 238 -16.97 -10.83 -1.19
C GLY A 238 -16.69 -9.51 -0.49
N PHE A 239 -17.72 -8.76 -0.12
CA PHE A 239 -17.55 -7.51 0.62
C PHE A 239 -16.90 -7.71 1.99
N ALA A 240 -17.29 -8.75 2.74
CA ALA A 240 -16.68 -9.05 4.04
C ALA A 240 -15.21 -9.47 3.90
N ASN A 241 -14.89 -10.25 2.86
CA ASN A 241 -13.53 -10.68 2.57
C ASN A 241 -12.63 -9.48 2.25
N PHE A 242 -13.10 -8.55 1.41
CA PHE A 242 -12.36 -7.33 1.08
C PHE A 242 -12.15 -6.41 2.30
N LEU A 243 -13.14 -6.28 3.18
CA LEU A 243 -12.97 -5.53 4.43
C LEU A 243 -11.93 -6.18 5.38
N SER A 244 -11.82 -7.51 5.36
CA SER A 244 -10.78 -8.23 6.12
C SER A 244 -9.39 -7.93 5.55
N THR A 245 -9.23 -8.02 4.23
CA THR A 245 -7.99 -7.67 3.53
C THR A 245 -7.56 -6.22 3.82
N LEU A 246 -8.50 -5.26 3.76
CA LEU A 246 -8.22 -3.86 4.10
C LEU A 246 -7.79 -3.66 5.57
N ALA A 247 -8.18 -4.54 6.49
CA ALA A 247 -7.71 -4.43 7.88
C ALA A 247 -6.21 -4.74 8.00
N GLU A 248 -5.72 -5.70 7.21
CA GLU A 248 -4.31 -6.05 7.09
C GLU A 248 -3.55 -4.95 6.33
N GLY A 249 -4.07 -4.49 5.18
CA GLY A 249 -3.51 -3.39 4.39
C GLY A 249 -3.29 -2.11 5.19
N ARG A 250 -4.17 -1.79 6.15
CA ARG A 250 -3.97 -0.62 7.03
C ARG A 250 -2.71 -0.71 7.89
N VAL A 251 -2.32 -1.90 8.31
CA VAL A 251 -1.05 -2.10 9.05
C VAL A 251 0.14 -1.86 8.10
N ALA A 252 0.05 -2.38 6.88
CA ALA A 252 1.07 -2.19 5.86
C ALA A 252 1.21 -0.71 5.44
N ILE A 253 0.08 -0.01 5.19
CA ILE A 253 0.08 1.44 4.90
C ILE A 253 0.62 2.25 6.09
N ALA A 254 0.36 1.85 7.33
CA ALA A 254 0.92 2.53 8.50
C ALA A 254 2.45 2.39 8.57
N ALA A 255 2.99 1.23 8.18
CA ALA A 255 4.43 1.02 8.07
C ALA A 255 5.05 1.89 6.95
N LEU A 256 4.45 1.89 5.76
CA LEU A 256 4.85 2.75 4.63
C LEU A 256 4.84 4.23 5.04
N ALA A 257 3.74 4.71 5.63
CA ALA A 257 3.61 6.09 6.09
C ALA A 257 4.67 6.47 7.15
N THR A 258 5.00 5.53 8.06
CA THR A 258 6.08 5.71 9.03
C THR A 258 7.43 5.86 8.35
N GLY A 259 7.71 5.05 7.30
CA GLY A 259 8.90 5.18 6.47
C GLY A 259 9.01 6.56 5.83
N ALA A 260 7.92 7.04 5.21
CA ALA A 260 7.85 8.38 4.63
C ALA A 260 8.11 9.48 5.66
N ALA A 261 7.53 9.36 6.87
CA ALA A 261 7.75 10.28 7.97
C ALA A 261 9.22 10.30 8.42
N GLN A 262 9.86 9.12 8.52
CA GLN A 262 11.27 8.99 8.89
C GLN A 262 12.20 9.53 7.79
N GLY A 263 11.93 9.25 6.51
CA GLY A 263 12.70 9.79 5.39
C GLY A 263 12.72 11.32 5.40
N CYS A 264 11.60 11.96 5.74
CA CYS A 264 11.54 13.41 5.94
C CYS A 264 12.44 13.89 7.10
N VAL A 265 12.55 13.13 8.19
CA VAL A 265 13.46 13.44 9.30
C VAL A 265 14.90 13.35 8.85
N ASP A 266 15.27 12.24 8.19
CA ASP A 266 16.65 11.96 7.76
C ASP A 266 17.16 13.04 6.79
N GLU A 267 16.37 13.40 5.78
CA GLU A 267 16.67 14.48 4.85
C GLU A 267 16.78 15.84 5.56
N SER A 268 15.89 16.14 6.51
CA SER A 268 15.91 17.38 7.26
C SER A 268 17.13 17.50 8.15
N VAL A 269 17.56 16.42 8.80
CA VAL A 269 18.78 16.39 9.63
C VAL A 269 20.01 16.62 8.77
N LYS A 270 20.11 15.93 7.63
CA LYS A 270 21.21 16.09 6.68
C LYS A 270 21.31 17.54 6.21
N TYR A 271 20.22 18.04 5.63
CA TYR A 271 20.16 19.40 5.10
C TYR A 271 20.43 20.47 6.17
N ALA A 272 19.87 20.34 7.36
CA ALA A 272 20.04 21.33 8.42
C ALA A 272 21.48 21.45 8.92
N LYS A 273 22.28 20.38 8.87
CA LYS A 273 23.70 20.38 9.21
C LYS A 273 24.56 21.00 8.13
N GLU A 274 24.20 20.86 6.87
CA GLU A 274 24.97 21.33 5.72
C GLU A 274 24.62 22.78 5.34
N ARG A 275 23.36 23.18 5.49
CA ARG A 275 22.86 24.51 5.11
C ARG A 275 23.23 25.57 6.15
N HIS A 276 23.90 26.63 5.71
CA HIS A 276 24.25 27.76 6.57
C HIS A 276 23.37 28.97 6.27
N SER A 277 23.03 29.71 7.31
CA SER A 277 22.36 31.02 7.24
C SER A 277 22.87 31.90 8.40
N MET A 278 23.06 33.18 8.14
CA MET A 278 23.55 34.13 9.14
C MET A 278 24.81 33.65 9.91
N GLY A 279 25.75 33.03 9.17
CA GLY A 279 27.07 32.64 9.67
C GLY A 279 27.17 31.31 10.40
N ARG A 280 26.07 30.50 10.49
CA ARG A 280 26.08 29.18 11.15
C ARG A 280 25.15 28.19 10.47
N ALA A 281 25.32 26.91 10.77
CA ALA A 281 24.41 25.86 10.28
C ALA A 281 22.97 26.10 10.79
N ILE A 282 21.98 25.87 9.95
CA ILE A 282 20.60 26.11 10.37
C ILE A 282 20.15 25.15 11.49
N ALA A 283 20.81 24.00 11.66
CA ALA A 283 20.60 23.08 12.78
C ALA A 283 20.81 23.73 14.16
N GLU A 284 21.63 24.80 14.24
CA GLU A 284 21.92 25.49 15.49
C GLU A 284 20.79 26.45 15.93
N TYR A 285 19.81 26.71 15.07
CA TYR A 285 18.63 27.48 15.44
C TYR A 285 17.58 26.60 16.09
N GLN A 286 17.14 26.96 17.30
CA GLN A 286 16.13 26.19 18.03
C GLN A 286 14.84 25.98 17.25
N ALA A 287 14.41 26.96 16.44
CA ALA A 287 13.23 26.82 15.58
C ALA A 287 13.35 25.64 14.58
N ILE A 288 14.56 25.33 14.13
CA ILE A 288 14.83 24.20 13.21
C ILE A 288 15.03 22.92 14.02
N SER A 289 15.91 22.93 15.03
CA SER A 289 16.20 21.72 15.82
C SER A 289 14.97 21.19 16.55
N PHE A 290 14.11 22.08 17.10
CA PHE A 290 12.86 21.66 17.76
C PHE A 290 11.82 21.14 16.76
N LYS A 291 11.78 21.70 15.55
CA LYS A 291 10.94 21.19 14.48
C LYS A 291 11.34 19.75 14.11
N ILE A 292 12.64 19.49 13.90
CA ILE A 292 13.16 18.15 13.60
C ILE A 292 12.89 17.18 14.76
N ALA A 293 13.07 17.63 16.02
CA ALA A 293 12.77 16.80 17.18
C ALA A 293 11.28 16.40 17.25
N ARG A 294 10.36 17.30 16.86
CA ARG A 294 8.93 16.96 16.75
C ARG A 294 8.65 15.97 15.63
N MET A 295 9.33 16.12 14.50
CA MET A 295 9.22 15.19 13.37
C MET A 295 9.64 13.77 13.80
N GLU A 296 10.77 13.65 14.51
CA GLU A 296 11.24 12.37 15.06
C GLU A 296 10.25 11.77 16.05
N ALA A 297 9.69 12.58 16.96
CA ALA A 297 8.69 12.11 17.91
C ALA A 297 7.43 11.56 17.23
N ARG A 298 6.97 12.19 16.12
CA ARG A 298 5.84 11.69 15.32
C ARG A 298 6.18 10.37 14.63
N ALA A 299 7.35 10.27 13.98
CA ALA A 299 7.80 9.05 13.31
C ALA A 299 7.96 7.89 14.30
N HIS A 300 8.51 8.16 15.50
CA HIS A 300 8.62 7.17 16.57
C HIS A 300 7.24 6.68 17.05
N ALA A 301 6.31 7.59 17.32
CA ALA A 301 4.96 7.21 17.76
C ALA A 301 4.22 6.39 16.70
N ALA A 302 4.35 6.77 15.42
CA ALA A 302 3.80 6.04 14.28
C ALA A 302 4.38 4.61 14.20
N ARG A 303 5.69 4.46 14.37
CA ARG A 303 6.39 3.16 14.36
C ARG A 303 5.89 2.26 15.49
N MET A 304 5.75 2.77 16.71
CA MET A 304 5.23 1.99 17.81
C MET A 304 3.79 1.53 17.58
N ALA A 305 2.96 2.36 16.96
CA ALA A 305 1.58 2.03 16.67
C ALA A 305 1.45 0.89 15.64
N TRP A 306 2.20 0.94 14.53
CA TRP A 306 2.11 -0.14 13.55
C TRP A 306 2.79 -1.43 14.02
N TYR A 307 3.87 -1.35 14.81
CA TYR A 307 4.50 -2.53 15.42
C TYR A 307 3.55 -3.26 16.37
N ASP A 308 2.77 -2.53 17.21
CA ASP A 308 1.77 -3.15 18.09
C ASP A 308 0.68 -3.86 17.26
N ALA A 309 0.19 -3.22 16.19
CA ALA A 309 -0.80 -3.82 15.31
C ALA A 309 -0.27 -5.09 14.61
N ALA A 310 0.93 -5.01 14.02
CA ALA A 310 1.58 -6.14 13.35
C ALA A 310 1.89 -7.28 14.32
N ALA A 311 2.40 -6.98 15.52
CA ALA A 311 2.71 -7.99 16.53
C ALA A 311 1.45 -8.73 17.04
N LYS A 312 0.29 -8.07 17.11
CA LYS A 312 -0.99 -8.71 17.41
C LYS A 312 -1.45 -9.59 16.27
N MET A 313 -1.35 -9.11 15.04
CA MET A 313 -1.70 -9.83 13.82
C MET A 313 -0.90 -11.13 13.69
N VAL A 314 0.43 -11.07 13.81
CA VAL A 314 1.32 -12.25 13.78
C VAL A 314 0.98 -13.28 14.86
N LYS A 315 0.53 -12.82 16.02
CA LYS A 315 0.10 -13.70 17.13
C LYS A 315 -1.34 -14.22 17.00
N GLY A 316 -2.01 -13.95 15.86
CA GLY A 316 -3.41 -14.34 15.64
C GLY A 316 -4.41 -13.69 16.61
N LYS A 317 -4.06 -12.53 17.19
CA LYS A 317 -4.92 -11.76 18.09
C LYS A 317 -5.78 -10.76 17.30
N GLU A 318 -6.88 -10.29 17.90
CA GLU A 318 -7.63 -9.17 17.35
C GLU A 318 -6.72 -7.92 17.30
N PHE A 319 -6.65 -7.30 16.10
CA PHE A 319 -5.73 -6.19 15.80
C PHE A 319 -6.39 -5.02 15.07
N ARG A 320 -7.66 -5.15 14.65
CA ARG A 320 -8.31 -4.15 13.79
C ARG A 320 -8.33 -2.76 14.43
N ARG A 321 -8.60 -2.67 15.72
CA ARG A 321 -8.57 -1.39 16.44
C ARG A 321 -7.19 -0.72 16.36
N GLU A 322 -6.15 -1.50 16.58
CA GLU A 322 -4.76 -1.05 16.50
C GLU A 322 -4.38 -0.66 15.08
N ALA A 323 -4.85 -1.40 14.08
CA ALA A 323 -4.66 -1.07 12.66
C ALA A 323 -5.28 0.30 12.29
N TYR A 324 -6.49 0.60 12.79
CA TYR A 324 -7.13 1.90 12.57
C TYR A 324 -6.33 3.04 13.21
N ILE A 325 -5.87 2.85 14.44
CA ILE A 325 -5.06 3.83 15.17
C ILE A 325 -3.70 4.01 14.50
N ALA A 326 -3.03 2.92 14.11
CA ALA A 326 -1.75 2.95 13.44
C ALA A 326 -1.82 3.73 12.11
N LYS A 327 -2.81 3.40 11.27
CA LYS A 327 -3.03 4.07 9.98
C LYS A 327 -3.31 5.56 10.16
N LEU A 328 -4.15 5.93 11.10
CA LEU A 328 -4.46 7.34 11.41
C LEU A 328 -3.19 8.11 11.80
N ILE A 329 -2.50 7.65 12.85
CA ILE A 329 -1.32 8.33 13.40
C ILE A 329 -0.19 8.42 12.36
N SER A 330 0.07 7.33 11.62
CA SER A 330 1.17 7.27 10.67
C SER A 330 0.91 8.16 9.43
N SER A 331 -0.32 8.19 8.92
CA SER A 331 -0.69 9.04 7.78
C SER A 331 -0.56 10.52 8.11
N GLU A 332 -1.05 10.94 9.29
CA GLU A 332 -0.91 12.32 9.76
C GLU A 332 0.57 12.67 10.01
N ALA A 333 1.36 11.74 10.59
CA ALA A 333 2.78 11.94 10.82
C ALA A 333 3.55 12.12 9.50
N ALA A 334 3.24 11.32 8.47
CA ALA A 334 3.86 11.43 7.15
C ALA A 334 3.61 12.82 6.52
N MET A 335 2.35 13.26 6.50
CA MET A 335 1.96 14.54 5.90
C MET A 335 2.55 15.73 6.68
N ASP A 336 2.49 15.69 8.02
CA ASP A 336 3.04 16.74 8.88
C ASP A 336 4.56 16.83 8.76
N ASN A 337 5.26 15.67 8.72
CA ASN A 337 6.71 15.65 8.56
C ASN A 337 7.13 16.10 7.16
N ALA A 338 6.40 15.73 6.11
CA ALA A 338 6.68 16.19 4.75
C ALA A 338 6.53 17.71 4.61
N ARG A 339 5.50 18.30 5.22
CA ARG A 339 5.32 19.77 5.29
C ARG A 339 6.46 20.44 6.06
N ASP A 340 6.84 19.89 7.21
CA ASP A 340 7.94 20.44 8.01
C ASP A 340 9.28 20.30 7.28
N ALA A 341 9.54 19.21 6.59
CA ALA A 341 10.76 18.96 5.81
C ALA A 341 10.89 19.96 4.66
N THR A 342 9.84 20.16 3.86
CA THR A 342 9.85 21.16 2.78
C THR A 342 10.09 22.57 3.34
N GLN A 343 9.51 22.91 4.49
CA GLN A 343 9.72 24.20 5.14
C GLN A 343 11.17 24.37 5.65
N ILE A 344 11.81 23.32 6.17
CA ILE A 344 13.22 23.34 6.60
C ILE A 344 14.15 23.57 5.42
N HIS A 345 13.85 22.96 4.26
CA HIS A 345 14.62 23.13 3.03
C HIS A 345 14.40 24.51 2.38
N GLY A 346 13.34 25.24 2.76
CA GLY A 346 13.02 26.54 2.20
C GLY A 346 12.77 26.48 0.70
N GLY A 347 13.36 27.38 -0.10
CA GLY A 347 13.19 27.39 -1.55
C GLY A 347 13.58 26.07 -2.23
N TYR A 348 14.58 25.38 -1.72
CA TYR A 348 14.97 24.06 -2.24
C TYR A 348 13.94 22.97 -1.94
N GLY A 349 13.18 23.06 -0.85
CA GLY A 349 12.08 22.15 -0.56
C GLY A 349 10.91 22.23 -1.56
N PHE A 350 10.88 23.28 -2.39
CA PHE A 350 9.89 23.46 -3.45
C PHE A 350 10.37 22.95 -4.83
N MET A 351 11.62 22.49 -4.90
CA MET A 351 12.23 21.98 -6.14
C MET A 351 12.14 20.46 -6.18
N ASN A 352 11.71 19.92 -7.33
CA ASN A 352 11.47 18.47 -7.49
C ASN A 352 12.72 17.60 -7.37
N GLU A 353 13.92 18.18 -7.54
CA GLU A 353 15.19 17.48 -7.38
C GLU A 353 15.46 17.06 -5.92
N TYR A 354 14.75 17.68 -4.96
CA TYR A 354 14.87 17.32 -3.54
C TYR A 354 13.80 16.32 -3.14
N ARG A 355 14.20 15.20 -2.55
CA ARG A 355 13.31 14.11 -2.14
C ARG A 355 12.13 14.58 -1.27
N VAL A 356 12.33 15.60 -0.44
CA VAL A 356 11.26 16.13 0.43
C VAL A 356 10.08 16.70 -0.34
N SER A 357 10.27 17.22 -1.56
CA SER A 357 9.17 17.68 -2.41
C SER A 357 8.32 16.50 -2.91
N ARG A 358 8.96 15.36 -3.24
CA ARG A 358 8.27 14.12 -3.61
C ARG A 358 7.50 13.58 -2.42
N HIS A 359 8.11 13.44 -1.24
CA HIS A 359 7.42 13.05 -0.02
C HIS A 359 6.20 13.93 0.28
N TYR A 360 6.29 15.26 0.05
CA TYR A 360 5.16 16.16 0.28
C TYR A 360 3.97 15.86 -0.65
N ARG A 361 4.22 15.61 -1.92
CA ARG A 361 3.18 15.26 -2.90
C ARG A 361 2.61 13.88 -2.62
N ASP A 362 3.47 12.92 -2.35
CA ASP A 362 3.12 11.51 -2.15
C ASP A 362 2.35 11.27 -0.85
N SER A 363 2.71 11.96 0.24
CA SER A 363 2.11 11.69 1.56
C SER A 363 0.63 12.04 1.65
N LYS A 364 0.10 12.88 0.75
CA LYS A 364 -1.32 13.27 0.82
C LYS A 364 -2.28 12.11 0.62
N ILE A 365 -1.93 11.15 -0.25
CA ILE A 365 -2.80 10.00 -0.50
C ILE A 365 -2.91 9.07 0.72
N LEU A 366 -1.93 9.07 1.61
CA LEU A 366 -1.94 8.26 2.83
C LEU A 366 -3.10 8.62 3.77
N GLU A 367 -3.59 9.85 3.73
CA GLU A 367 -4.78 10.29 4.48
C GLU A 367 -6.11 9.90 3.80
N ILE A 368 -6.07 9.45 2.54
CA ILE A 368 -7.24 9.21 1.69
C ILE A 368 -7.41 7.71 1.37
N GLY A 369 -6.35 7.06 0.88
CA GLY A 369 -6.35 5.67 0.44
C GLY A 369 -6.58 4.70 1.59
N GLU A 370 -7.12 3.51 1.28
CA GLU A 370 -7.44 2.42 2.22
C GLU A 370 -8.31 2.83 3.42
N GLY A 371 -9.21 3.77 3.17
CA GLY A 371 -10.08 4.39 4.16
C GLY A 371 -9.51 5.69 4.68
N THR A 372 -10.26 6.77 4.43
CA THR A 372 -9.86 8.13 4.79
C THR A 372 -9.62 8.28 6.29
N THR A 373 -8.96 9.38 6.68
CA THR A 373 -8.81 9.80 8.09
C THR A 373 -10.14 9.75 8.83
N GLU A 374 -11.22 10.24 8.22
CA GLU A 374 -12.58 10.24 8.80
C GLU A 374 -13.12 8.81 8.97
N VAL A 375 -12.84 7.91 8.04
CA VAL A 375 -13.20 6.48 8.17
C VAL A 375 -12.47 5.85 9.34
N GLN A 376 -11.17 6.11 9.53
CA GLN A 376 -10.43 5.60 10.69
C GLN A 376 -11.02 6.14 12.00
N LEU A 377 -11.29 7.45 12.08
CA LEU A 377 -11.91 8.08 13.26
C LEU A 377 -13.29 7.47 13.56
N MET A 378 -14.13 7.28 12.54
CA MET A 378 -15.44 6.63 12.68
C MET A 378 -15.32 5.20 13.22
N LEU A 379 -14.36 4.41 12.73
CA LEU A 379 -14.15 3.02 13.18
C LEU A 379 -13.62 2.96 14.61
N ILE A 380 -12.72 3.87 15.00
CA ILE A 380 -12.22 4.00 16.36
C ILE A 380 -13.36 4.41 17.31
N ALA A 381 -14.14 5.43 16.95
CA ALA A 381 -15.27 5.91 17.75
C ALA A 381 -16.32 4.80 17.96
N ARG A 382 -16.67 4.05 16.91
CA ARG A 382 -17.56 2.90 17.01
C ARG A 382 -17.00 1.82 17.96
N GLY A 383 -15.69 1.58 17.95
CA GLY A 383 -15.03 0.67 18.89
C GLY A 383 -15.10 1.12 20.35
N LEU A 384 -15.33 2.42 20.60
CA LEU A 384 -15.56 3.02 21.92
C LEU A 384 -17.04 3.06 22.33
N GLY A 385 -17.95 2.64 21.44
CA GLY A 385 -19.40 2.64 21.69
C GLY A 385 -20.08 3.97 21.39
N LEU A 386 -19.45 4.84 20.59
CA LEU A 386 -19.97 6.14 20.15
C LEU A 386 -20.64 6.04 18.79
#